data_7d4705651be902d3f30029b0ecbec5a7
#
_entry.id   7d4705651be902d3f30029b0ecbec5a7
#
_cell.length_a   1.000
_cell.length_b   1.000
_cell.length_c   1.000
_cell.angle_alpha   90.00
_cell.angle_beta   90.00
_cell.angle_gamma   90.00
#
_symmetry.space_group_name_H-M   'P 1'
#
loop_
_entity.id
_entity.type
_entity.pdbx_description
1 polymer ?
#
loop_
_entity_poly.entity_id
_entity_poly.type
_entity_poly.pdbx_seq_one_letter_code
_entity_poly.pdbx_strand_id
1 'polypeptide(L)'
;ELDNNTNRTRHVYQLKHFASLMGSWDFEYGAAMPYDGGEYGEGVTTRKKAVNKFSVALPKGVGAEPRVLVVMEMEDYVICTSHLDHVSSEAQLGQVELITKTMKERYGDSGKPVFLGGDMNATPSSETGKLLQKDWEILTITGFGTFPSDNPSKCIDYIMQLKGTPKCEVVGSQILRWFKSGDVTKASDHLPVMLDIKLPAKNK
;
A
#
# COMPACT_ATOMS: atom_id res chain seq x y z
N GLU A 1 -1.56 -7.39 3.31
CA GLU A 1 -2.14 -8.24 4.38
C GLU A 1 -1.03 -8.97 5.11
N LEU A 2 -0.86 -8.68 6.37
CA LEU A 2 0.25 -9.21 7.17
C LEU A 2 -0.23 -9.65 8.54
N ASP A 3 0.28 -10.78 8.99
CA ASP A 3 0.07 -11.29 10.33
C ASP A 3 1.26 -10.97 11.24
N ASN A 4 0.94 -10.62 12.47
CA ASN A 4 1.89 -10.46 13.54
C ASN A 4 1.56 -11.44 14.68
N ASN A 5 2.37 -12.49 14.80
CA ASN A 5 2.26 -13.53 15.85
C ASN A 5 0.92 -14.28 15.91
N THR A 6 0.19 -14.44 14.81
CA THR A 6 -1.04 -15.22 14.76
C THR A 6 -0.78 -16.73 14.84
N ASN A 7 -1.78 -17.51 15.28
CA ASN A 7 -1.68 -18.96 15.32
C ASN A 7 -1.50 -19.56 13.91
N ARG A 8 -2.25 -19.04 12.91
CA ARG A 8 -2.17 -19.54 11.52
C ARG A 8 -0.78 -19.36 10.90
N THR A 9 0.00 -18.37 11.33
CA THR A 9 1.38 -18.17 10.91
C THR A 9 2.40 -18.76 11.88
N ARG A 10 1.96 -19.59 12.84
CA ARG A 10 2.83 -20.20 13.86
C ARG A 10 3.62 -19.16 14.65
N HIS A 11 2.96 -18.07 15.02
CA HIS A 11 3.53 -16.94 15.77
C HIS A 11 4.70 -16.25 15.07
N VAL A 12 4.72 -16.26 13.74
CA VAL A 12 5.70 -15.48 12.96
C VAL A 12 5.23 -14.03 12.84
N TYR A 13 6.11 -13.09 13.14
CA TYR A 13 5.94 -11.69 12.77
C TYR A 13 6.38 -11.53 11.31
N GLN A 14 5.44 -11.65 10.36
CA GLN A 14 5.74 -11.79 8.94
C GLN A 14 6.56 -10.62 8.40
N LEU A 15 6.18 -9.37 8.68
CA LEU A 15 6.89 -8.20 8.14
C LEU A 15 8.35 -8.13 8.63
N LYS A 16 8.56 -8.39 9.93
CA LYS A 16 9.93 -8.45 10.51
C LYS A 16 10.74 -9.57 9.87
N HIS A 17 10.11 -10.71 9.62
CA HIS A 17 10.77 -11.84 8.96
C HIS A 17 11.16 -11.49 7.53
N PHE A 18 10.27 -10.88 6.74
CA PHE A 18 10.56 -10.40 5.39
C PHE A 18 11.69 -9.35 5.39
N ALA A 19 11.62 -8.36 6.27
CA ALA A 19 12.68 -7.36 6.41
C ALA A 19 14.05 -7.98 6.69
N SER A 20 14.09 -9.01 7.54
CA SER A 20 15.32 -9.78 7.84
C SER A 20 15.85 -10.51 6.61
N LEU A 21 14.98 -11.22 5.87
CA LEU A 21 15.37 -11.94 4.63
C LEU A 21 15.88 -11.00 3.53
N MET A 22 15.39 -9.75 3.49
CA MET A 22 15.84 -8.73 2.55
C MET A 22 17.15 -8.04 2.97
N GLY A 23 17.79 -8.45 4.06
CA GLY A 23 19.05 -7.87 4.54
C GLY A 23 18.85 -6.85 5.66
N SER A 24 17.94 -7.12 6.57
CA SER A 24 17.63 -6.28 7.74
C SER A 24 17.13 -4.88 7.35
N TRP A 25 16.22 -4.82 6.42
CA TRP A 25 15.57 -3.58 6.01
C TRP A 25 14.79 -2.96 7.16
N ASP A 26 14.64 -1.62 7.13
CA ASP A 26 13.75 -0.92 8.04
C ASP A 26 12.30 -1.21 7.68
N PHE A 27 11.40 -1.19 8.65
CA PHE A 27 9.98 -1.46 8.42
C PHE A 27 9.08 -0.72 9.41
N GLU A 28 7.83 -0.55 9.03
CA GLU A 28 6.74 -0.12 9.89
C GLU A 28 5.54 -1.03 9.67
N TYR A 29 4.95 -1.49 10.76
CA TYR A 29 3.75 -2.30 10.79
C TYR A 29 2.63 -1.55 11.49
N GLY A 30 1.47 -1.47 10.87
CA GLY A 30 0.25 -0.96 11.46
C GLY A 30 -0.73 -2.09 11.75
N ALA A 31 -0.99 -2.35 13.02
CA ALA A 31 -2.04 -3.28 13.41
C ALA A 31 -3.41 -2.68 13.07
N ALA A 32 -4.20 -3.37 12.27
CA ALA A 32 -5.60 -3.00 12.00
C ALA A 32 -6.54 -3.59 13.05
N MET A 33 -6.34 -4.84 13.44
CA MET A 33 -7.18 -5.54 14.43
C MET A 33 -6.44 -6.68 15.12
N PRO A 34 -6.89 -7.07 16.34
CA PRO A 34 -6.56 -8.38 16.92
C PRO A 34 -7.10 -9.50 16.03
N TYR A 35 -6.30 -10.52 15.78
CA TYR A 35 -6.69 -11.63 14.93
C TYR A 35 -5.96 -12.91 15.32
N ASP A 36 -6.67 -14.02 15.46
CA ASP A 36 -6.16 -15.39 15.64
C ASP A 36 -5.00 -15.49 16.67
N GLY A 37 -5.17 -14.84 17.83
CA GLY A 37 -4.18 -14.85 18.92
C GLY A 37 -3.01 -13.89 18.76
N GLY A 38 -2.97 -13.13 17.69
CA GLY A 38 -2.02 -12.07 17.39
C GLY A 38 -2.72 -10.85 16.79
N GLU A 39 -2.13 -10.26 15.76
CA GLU A 39 -2.64 -9.08 15.06
C GLU A 39 -2.62 -9.30 13.54
N TYR A 40 -3.53 -8.61 12.86
CA TYR A 40 -3.59 -8.50 11.40
C TYR A 40 -3.51 -7.02 11.01
N GLY A 41 -2.79 -6.74 9.93
CA GLY A 41 -2.60 -5.36 9.49
C GLY A 41 -1.80 -5.23 8.20
N GLU A 42 -1.22 -4.04 8.05
CA GLU A 42 -0.46 -3.65 6.87
C GLU A 42 0.97 -3.25 7.24
N GLY A 43 1.84 -3.21 6.24
CA GLY A 43 3.20 -2.79 6.51
C GLY A 43 3.99 -2.38 5.28
N VAL A 44 5.05 -1.64 5.56
CA VAL A 44 6.02 -1.17 4.59
C VAL A 44 7.41 -1.58 5.04
N THR A 45 8.24 -2.04 4.11
CA THR A 45 9.68 -2.21 4.34
C THR A 45 10.47 -1.31 3.40
N THR A 46 11.62 -0.81 3.86
CA THR A 46 12.51 0.05 3.08
C THR A 46 13.97 -0.32 3.30
N ARG A 47 14.75 -0.26 2.24
CA ARG A 47 16.20 -0.56 2.31
C ARG A 47 16.97 0.45 3.17
N LYS A 48 16.55 1.71 3.16
CA LYS A 48 17.12 2.78 3.98
C LYS A 48 16.27 3.00 5.21
N LYS A 49 16.88 3.48 6.28
CA LYS A 49 16.15 3.85 7.49
C LYS A 49 15.23 5.04 7.24
N ALA A 50 14.00 4.95 7.73
CA ALA A 50 13.04 6.04 7.66
C ALA A 50 13.41 7.17 8.62
N VAL A 51 13.05 8.39 8.25
CA VAL A 51 13.17 9.60 9.10
C VAL A 51 12.05 9.62 10.14
N ASN A 52 10.84 9.22 9.72
CA ASN A 52 9.68 9.15 10.57
C ASN A 52 8.77 8.00 10.16
N LYS A 53 8.02 7.44 11.10
CA LYS A 53 7.10 6.32 10.89
C LYS A 53 5.87 6.50 11.77
N PHE A 54 4.69 6.20 11.23
CA PHE A 54 3.45 6.20 12.00
C PHE A 54 2.35 5.42 11.28
N SER A 55 1.29 5.11 12.01
CA SER A 55 0.07 4.55 11.44
C SER A 55 -1.16 5.34 11.88
N VAL A 56 -2.23 5.25 11.11
CA VAL A 56 -3.52 5.92 11.37
C VAL A 56 -4.65 4.91 11.19
N ALA A 57 -5.45 4.71 12.22
CA ALA A 57 -6.67 3.90 12.10
C ALA A 57 -7.65 4.58 11.14
N LEU A 58 -8.22 3.82 10.23
CA LEU A 58 -9.17 4.32 9.24
C LEU A 58 -10.62 4.11 9.70
N PRO A 59 -11.58 4.89 9.17
CA PRO A 59 -12.99 4.69 9.45
C PRO A 59 -13.43 3.27 9.12
N LYS A 60 -14.19 2.66 10.03
CA LYS A 60 -14.69 1.30 9.89
C LYS A 60 -16.15 1.33 9.42
N GLY A 61 -16.46 0.55 8.39
CA GLY A 61 -17.83 0.28 7.96
C GLY A 61 -18.56 -0.69 8.89
N VAL A 62 -19.87 -0.75 8.76
CA VAL A 62 -20.71 -1.69 9.52
C VAL A 62 -20.43 -3.11 9.04
N GLY A 63 -20.09 -4.01 9.97
CA GLY A 63 -19.77 -5.42 9.65
C GLY A 63 -18.43 -5.65 8.96
N ALA A 64 -17.65 -4.60 8.76
CA ALA A 64 -16.36 -4.66 8.08
C ALA A 64 -15.18 -4.82 9.05
N GLU A 65 -14.04 -5.21 8.50
CA GLU A 65 -12.77 -5.26 9.23
C GLU A 65 -12.22 -3.85 9.45
N PRO A 66 -11.59 -3.59 10.62
CA PRO A 66 -10.80 -2.38 10.79
C PRO A 66 -9.67 -2.29 9.75
N ARG A 67 -9.35 -1.08 9.32
CA ARG A 67 -8.28 -0.78 8.34
C ARG A 67 -7.33 0.25 8.90
N VAL A 68 -6.13 0.29 8.35
CA VAL A 68 -5.04 1.16 8.81
C VAL A 68 -4.28 1.74 7.62
N LEU A 69 -3.86 2.98 7.75
CA LEU A 69 -2.85 3.59 6.91
C LEU A 69 -1.51 3.46 7.62
N VAL A 70 -0.49 2.94 6.94
CA VAL A 70 0.90 2.88 7.44
C VAL A 70 1.76 3.82 6.61
N VAL A 71 2.59 4.61 7.26
CA VAL A 71 3.40 5.64 6.62
C VAL A 71 4.86 5.54 7.06
N MET A 72 5.76 5.58 6.08
CA MET A 72 7.20 5.75 6.29
C MET A 72 7.68 6.99 5.52
N GLU A 73 8.22 7.96 6.24
CA GLU A 73 8.86 9.12 5.66
C GLU A 73 10.35 8.83 5.45
N MET A 74 10.78 8.89 4.23
CA MET A 74 12.18 8.79 3.86
C MET A 74 12.81 10.18 3.71
N GLU A 75 14.12 10.24 3.53
CA GLU A 75 14.81 11.51 3.30
C GLU A 75 14.31 12.23 2.03
N ASP A 76 14.02 11.47 0.96
CA ASP A 76 13.75 11.98 -0.38
C ASP A 76 12.30 11.79 -0.85
N TYR A 77 11.50 10.98 -0.15
CA TYR A 77 10.10 10.67 -0.50
C TYR A 77 9.32 10.17 0.71
N VAL A 78 8.02 10.08 0.57
CA VAL A 78 7.13 9.44 1.55
C VAL A 78 6.42 8.28 0.87
N ILE A 79 6.35 7.14 1.55
CA ILE A 79 5.60 5.98 1.09
C ILE A 79 4.57 5.59 2.15
N CYS A 80 3.36 5.34 1.71
CA CYS A 80 2.32 4.79 2.56
C CYS A 80 1.60 3.63 1.89
N THR A 81 0.97 2.80 2.72
CA THR A 81 0.17 1.66 2.27
C THR A 81 -1.12 1.58 3.06
N SER A 82 -2.14 1.05 2.41
CA SER A 82 -3.40 0.70 3.04
C SER A 82 -4.08 -0.43 2.27
N HIS A 83 -4.95 -1.16 2.97
CA HIS A 83 -5.91 -2.09 2.40
C HIS A 83 -7.30 -1.55 2.72
N LEU A 84 -8.04 -1.08 1.72
CA LEU A 84 -9.34 -0.48 1.91
C LEU A 84 -10.40 -1.54 2.23
N ASP A 85 -11.52 -1.09 2.76
CA ASP A 85 -12.66 -1.96 3.07
C ASP A 85 -13.14 -2.74 1.82
N HIS A 86 -13.48 -4.02 1.99
CA HIS A 86 -13.96 -4.86 0.89
C HIS A 86 -15.49 -5.04 0.88
N VAL A 87 -16.18 -4.56 1.94
CA VAL A 87 -17.63 -4.78 2.14
C VAL A 87 -18.42 -3.54 1.80
N SER A 88 -17.97 -2.36 2.22
CA SER A 88 -18.71 -1.10 2.15
C SER A 88 -18.00 -0.05 1.32
N SER A 89 -18.60 0.33 0.19
CA SER A 89 -18.10 1.47 -0.60
C SER A 89 -18.18 2.79 0.15
N GLU A 90 -19.15 2.99 1.04
CA GLU A 90 -19.20 4.18 1.90
C GLU A 90 -17.98 4.23 2.85
N ALA A 91 -17.61 3.09 3.45
CA ALA A 91 -16.41 3.02 4.26
C ALA A 91 -15.15 3.31 3.44
N GLN A 92 -15.05 2.76 2.22
CA GLN A 92 -13.94 3.06 1.30
C GLN A 92 -13.83 4.57 1.05
N LEU A 93 -14.94 5.26 0.77
CA LEU A 93 -14.92 6.71 0.52
C LEU A 93 -14.39 7.48 1.73
N GLY A 94 -14.89 7.18 2.93
CA GLY A 94 -14.39 7.80 4.17
C GLY A 94 -12.91 7.49 4.46
N GLN A 95 -12.46 6.26 4.13
CA GLN A 95 -11.06 5.87 4.25
C GLN A 95 -10.17 6.66 3.28
N VAL A 96 -10.57 6.79 2.02
CA VAL A 96 -9.86 7.60 1.01
C VAL A 96 -9.78 9.07 1.42
N GLU A 97 -10.87 9.64 1.93
CA GLU A 97 -10.88 11.02 2.42
C GLU A 97 -9.89 11.24 3.56
N LEU A 98 -9.87 10.35 4.56
CA LEU A 98 -8.95 10.47 5.69
C LEU A 98 -7.49 10.26 5.26
N ILE A 99 -7.21 9.28 4.41
CA ILE A 99 -5.86 9.04 3.84
C ILE A 99 -5.39 10.30 3.12
N THR A 100 -6.22 10.81 2.20
CA THR A 100 -5.87 11.97 1.38
C THR A 100 -5.65 13.22 2.23
N LYS A 101 -6.56 13.49 3.17
CA LYS A 101 -6.44 14.60 4.13
C LYS A 101 -5.13 14.50 4.92
N THR A 102 -4.88 13.34 5.54
CA THR A 102 -3.68 13.10 6.35
C THR A 102 -2.40 13.34 5.55
N MET A 103 -2.33 12.82 4.33
CA MET A 103 -1.13 12.94 3.52
C MET A 103 -0.92 14.35 2.98
N LYS A 104 -1.99 15.08 2.62
CA LYS A 104 -1.92 16.49 2.22
C LYS A 104 -1.49 17.40 3.36
N GLU A 105 -2.11 17.25 4.54
CA GLU A 105 -1.80 18.09 5.71
C GLU A 105 -0.36 17.92 6.19
N ARG A 106 0.17 16.68 6.12
CA ARG A 106 1.53 16.39 6.60
C ARG A 106 2.61 16.63 5.55
N TYR A 107 2.31 16.37 4.29
CA TYR A 107 3.34 16.25 3.26
C TYR A 107 3.05 17.01 1.96
N GLY A 108 1.90 17.67 1.83
CA GLY A 108 1.54 18.43 0.63
C GLY A 108 2.61 19.45 0.24
N ASP A 109 3.14 20.16 1.24
CA ASP A 109 4.17 21.19 1.07
C ASP A 109 5.58 20.75 1.48
N SER A 110 5.80 19.43 1.67
CA SER A 110 7.09 18.90 2.14
C SER A 110 8.23 18.97 1.12
N GLY A 111 7.90 19.23 -0.16
CA GLY A 111 8.87 19.15 -1.25
C GLY A 111 9.29 17.70 -1.59
N LYS A 112 8.64 16.70 -1.01
CA LYS A 112 8.88 15.27 -1.26
C LYS A 112 7.76 14.66 -2.09
N PRO A 113 8.05 13.81 -3.08
CA PRO A 113 7.00 12.96 -3.68
C PRO A 113 6.36 12.06 -2.62
N VAL A 114 5.06 11.89 -2.69
CA VAL A 114 4.27 11.08 -1.76
C VAL A 114 3.57 9.97 -2.52
N PHE A 115 3.81 8.72 -2.12
CA PHE A 115 3.26 7.53 -2.77
C PHE A 115 2.30 6.78 -1.85
N LEU A 116 1.20 6.32 -2.42
CA LEU A 116 0.25 5.38 -1.80
C LEU A 116 0.18 4.12 -2.67
N GLY A 117 0.42 2.97 -2.05
CA GLY A 117 0.24 1.67 -2.69
C GLY A 117 -0.54 0.72 -1.81
N GLY A 118 -1.18 -0.29 -2.41
CA GLY A 118 -1.91 -1.33 -1.68
C GLY A 118 -3.12 -1.85 -2.43
N ASP A 119 -3.90 -2.69 -1.75
CA ASP A 119 -5.20 -3.16 -2.23
C ASP A 119 -6.27 -2.11 -1.93
N MET A 120 -6.75 -1.47 -2.98
CA MET A 120 -7.80 -0.46 -2.86
C MET A 120 -9.21 -1.08 -2.82
N ASN A 121 -9.35 -2.40 -3.00
CA ASN A 121 -10.63 -3.10 -3.16
C ASN A 121 -11.61 -2.39 -4.14
N ALA A 122 -11.05 -1.60 -5.04
CA ALA A 122 -11.75 -0.71 -5.95
C ALA A 122 -11.01 -0.64 -7.27
N THR A 123 -11.73 -0.81 -8.38
CA THR A 123 -11.12 -0.58 -9.69
C THR A 123 -10.96 0.92 -9.95
N PRO A 124 -10.03 1.36 -10.83
CA PRO A 124 -9.89 2.77 -11.18
C PRO A 124 -11.16 3.44 -11.71
N SER A 125 -12.07 2.67 -12.28
CA SER A 125 -13.35 3.17 -12.84
C SER A 125 -14.49 3.22 -11.80
N SER A 126 -14.35 2.60 -10.64
CA SER A 126 -15.33 2.62 -9.56
C SER A 126 -15.45 4.02 -8.95
N GLU A 127 -16.46 4.23 -8.10
CA GLU A 127 -16.64 5.50 -7.37
C GLU A 127 -15.43 5.81 -6.49
N THR A 128 -14.96 4.84 -5.72
CA THR A 128 -13.77 4.95 -4.88
C THR A 128 -12.51 5.23 -5.70
N GLY A 129 -12.33 4.52 -6.82
CA GLY A 129 -11.21 4.76 -7.73
C GLY A 129 -11.23 6.16 -8.36
N LYS A 130 -12.42 6.68 -8.69
CA LYS A 130 -12.59 8.06 -9.17
C LYS A 130 -12.32 9.09 -8.08
N LEU A 131 -12.73 8.80 -6.83
CA LEU A 131 -12.42 9.67 -5.69
C LEU A 131 -10.91 9.75 -5.45
N LEU A 132 -10.22 8.61 -5.41
CA LEU A 132 -8.76 8.57 -5.33
C LEU A 132 -8.12 9.43 -6.42
N GLN A 133 -8.56 9.27 -7.66
CA GLN A 133 -7.99 9.99 -8.81
C GLN A 133 -8.26 11.50 -8.82
N LYS A 134 -9.07 12.06 -7.93
CA LYS A 134 -9.15 13.52 -7.75
C LYS A 134 -7.82 14.08 -7.26
N ASP A 135 -7.20 13.41 -6.29
CA ASP A 135 -6.03 13.87 -5.58
C ASP A 135 -4.76 13.04 -5.83
N TRP A 136 -4.90 11.85 -6.37
CA TRP A 136 -3.81 10.93 -6.65
C TRP A 136 -3.72 10.62 -8.14
N GLU A 137 -2.51 10.49 -8.65
CA GLU A 137 -2.21 10.04 -10.00
C GLU A 137 -1.79 8.57 -9.95
N ILE A 138 -2.52 7.67 -10.62
CA ILE A 138 -2.14 6.25 -10.71
C ILE A 138 -0.93 6.13 -11.62
N LEU A 139 0.16 5.56 -11.10
CA LEU A 139 1.43 5.42 -11.82
C LEU A 139 1.63 4.02 -12.41
N THR A 140 0.92 3.02 -11.89
CA THR A 140 1.01 1.64 -12.35
C THR A 140 0.04 1.36 -13.49
N ILE A 141 0.34 0.33 -14.28
CA ILE A 141 -0.56 -0.12 -15.35
C ILE A 141 -1.87 -0.66 -14.73
N THR A 142 -3.00 -0.31 -15.33
CA THR A 142 -4.34 -0.72 -14.86
C THR A 142 -5.13 -1.51 -15.90
N GLY A 143 -4.54 -1.78 -17.06
CA GLY A 143 -5.19 -2.53 -18.15
C GLY A 143 -5.26 -4.03 -17.93
N PHE A 144 -4.66 -4.54 -16.84
CA PHE A 144 -4.63 -5.96 -16.50
C PHE A 144 -5.06 -6.17 -15.05
N GLY A 145 -5.69 -7.33 -14.79
CA GLY A 145 -6.10 -7.69 -13.43
C GLY A 145 -4.92 -8.01 -12.51
N THR A 146 -5.09 -7.73 -11.23
CA THR A 146 -4.19 -8.10 -10.14
C THR A 146 -4.80 -9.17 -9.24
N PHE A 147 -6.12 -9.33 -9.28
CA PHE A 147 -6.92 -10.26 -8.48
C PHE A 147 -7.98 -10.99 -9.33
N PRO A 148 -8.30 -12.27 -9.05
CA PRO A 148 -7.47 -13.20 -8.26
C PRO A 148 -6.19 -13.60 -9.02
N SER A 149 -5.14 -14.01 -8.31
CA SER A 149 -3.81 -14.26 -8.90
C SER A 149 -3.77 -15.37 -9.94
N ASP A 150 -4.63 -16.40 -9.82
CA ASP A 150 -4.73 -17.55 -10.72
C ASP A 150 -5.50 -17.22 -12.01
N ASN A 151 -6.47 -16.31 -11.96
CA ASN A 151 -7.25 -15.85 -13.13
C ASN A 151 -7.56 -14.35 -13.02
N PRO A 152 -6.58 -13.46 -13.18
CA PRO A 152 -6.72 -12.04 -12.88
C PRO A 152 -7.76 -11.34 -13.76
N SER A 153 -8.78 -10.80 -13.11
CA SER A 153 -9.93 -10.13 -13.78
C SER A 153 -10.21 -8.71 -13.25
N LYS A 154 -9.72 -8.38 -12.03
CA LYS A 154 -9.91 -7.07 -11.42
C LYS A 154 -8.55 -6.42 -11.15
N CYS A 155 -8.36 -5.16 -11.55
CA CYS A 155 -7.23 -4.34 -11.14
C CYS A 155 -7.66 -3.55 -9.91
N ILE A 156 -7.24 -4.00 -8.73
CA ILE A 156 -7.57 -3.38 -7.43
C ILE A 156 -6.33 -3.01 -6.62
N ASP A 157 -5.15 -3.47 -7.06
CA ASP A 157 -3.86 -3.14 -6.48
C ASP A 157 -3.13 -2.18 -7.41
N TYR A 158 -2.75 -1.01 -6.91
CA TYR A 158 -2.00 -0.05 -7.69
C TYR A 158 -1.19 0.91 -6.81
N ILE A 159 -0.22 1.58 -7.42
CA ILE A 159 0.62 2.58 -6.77
C ILE A 159 0.33 3.93 -7.40
N MET A 160 0.12 4.91 -6.53
CA MET A 160 -0.26 6.28 -6.89
C MET A 160 0.70 7.29 -6.30
N GLN A 161 0.76 8.48 -6.92
CA GLN A 161 1.45 9.64 -6.39
C GLN A 161 0.45 10.75 -6.04
N LEU A 162 0.62 11.38 -4.89
CA LEU A 162 -0.18 12.54 -4.48
C LEU A 162 0.07 13.71 -5.44
N LYS A 163 -0.99 14.24 -6.03
CA LYS A 163 -0.93 15.41 -6.92
C LYS A 163 -0.49 16.65 -6.14
N GLY A 164 0.22 17.54 -6.80
CA GLY A 164 0.80 18.73 -6.17
C GLY A 164 2.16 18.50 -5.54
N THR A 165 2.57 17.25 -5.30
CA THR A 165 3.94 16.93 -4.87
C THR A 165 4.91 16.84 -6.07
N PRO A 166 6.24 16.94 -5.85
CA PRO A 166 7.21 16.89 -6.96
C PRO A 166 7.04 15.63 -7.80
N LYS A 167 6.88 15.81 -9.12
CA LYS A 167 6.64 14.71 -10.06
C LYS A 167 7.84 13.80 -10.23
N CYS A 168 7.56 12.49 -10.23
CA CYS A 168 8.52 11.46 -10.59
C CYS A 168 8.38 11.06 -12.06
N GLU A 169 9.47 10.62 -12.66
CA GLU A 169 9.47 9.98 -13.97
C GLU A 169 9.19 8.48 -13.78
N VAL A 170 8.14 7.97 -14.42
CA VAL A 170 7.85 6.53 -14.45
C VAL A 170 8.75 5.88 -15.48
N VAL A 171 9.64 5.01 -15.04
CA VAL A 171 10.57 4.24 -15.89
C VAL A 171 9.94 2.94 -16.34
N GLY A 172 9.18 2.29 -15.46
CA GLY A 172 8.47 1.05 -15.77
C GLY A 172 7.39 0.71 -14.75
N SER A 173 6.41 -0.05 -15.21
CA SER A 173 5.36 -0.61 -14.36
C SER A 173 4.99 -2.00 -14.86
N GLN A 174 4.88 -2.96 -13.94
CA GLN A 174 4.59 -4.36 -14.26
C GLN A 174 3.66 -4.99 -13.22
N ILE A 175 2.83 -5.91 -13.66
CA ILE A 175 2.14 -6.90 -12.82
C ILE A 175 2.92 -8.21 -12.97
N LEU A 176 3.50 -8.69 -11.87
CA LEU A 176 4.42 -9.82 -11.89
C LEU A 176 3.63 -11.12 -11.82
N ARG A 177 3.66 -11.88 -12.90
CA ARG A 177 2.96 -13.18 -13.04
C ARG A 177 3.89 -14.39 -12.90
N TRP A 178 5.18 -14.15 -12.88
CA TRP A 178 6.18 -15.20 -12.89
C TRP A 178 7.45 -14.79 -12.15
N PHE A 179 8.03 -15.74 -11.42
CA PHE A 179 9.32 -15.63 -10.76
C PHE A 179 10.22 -16.80 -11.18
N LYS A 180 11.54 -16.64 -11.03
CA LYS A 180 12.51 -17.71 -11.33
C LYS A 180 12.31 -18.94 -10.44
N SER A 181 11.77 -18.77 -9.25
CA SER A 181 11.46 -19.85 -8.30
C SER A 181 10.19 -19.51 -7.53
N GLY A 182 9.43 -20.55 -7.16
CA GLY A 182 8.16 -20.39 -6.51
C GLY A 182 7.00 -20.20 -7.49
N ASP A 183 5.80 -20.22 -6.94
CA ASP A 183 4.54 -20.03 -7.66
C ASP A 183 3.82 -18.83 -7.06
N VAL A 184 3.66 -17.77 -7.85
CA VAL A 184 3.03 -16.53 -7.40
C VAL A 184 1.59 -16.75 -6.95
N THR A 185 0.87 -17.67 -7.58
CA THR A 185 -0.53 -17.99 -7.25
C THR A 185 -0.70 -18.78 -5.94
N LYS A 186 0.41 -19.33 -5.42
CA LYS A 186 0.47 -20.00 -4.12
C LYS A 186 0.96 -19.07 -3.02
N ALA A 187 1.68 -18.01 -3.39
CA ALA A 187 2.20 -17.04 -2.44
C ALA A 187 1.14 -16.05 -1.97
N SER A 188 0.21 -15.69 -2.86
CA SER A 188 -0.90 -14.75 -2.58
C SER A 188 -2.02 -14.95 -3.58
N ASP A 189 -3.24 -14.62 -3.22
CA ASP A 189 -4.39 -14.50 -4.12
C ASP A 189 -4.38 -13.18 -4.92
N HIS A 190 -3.40 -12.30 -4.66
CA HIS A 190 -3.11 -11.12 -5.49
C HIS A 190 -1.77 -11.27 -6.24
N LEU A 191 -1.68 -10.66 -7.41
CA LEU A 191 -0.42 -10.54 -8.14
C LEU A 191 0.37 -9.31 -7.66
N PRO A 192 1.69 -9.44 -7.47
CA PRO A 192 2.54 -8.31 -7.10
C PRO A 192 2.55 -7.24 -8.19
N VAL A 193 2.43 -5.98 -7.78
CA VAL A 193 2.53 -4.80 -8.65
C VAL A 193 3.88 -4.14 -8.43
N MET A 194 4.61 -3.89 -9.51
CA MET A 194 5.92 -3.22 -9.48
C MET A 194 5.85 -1.89 -10.22
N LEU A 195 6.46 -0.88 -9.60
CA LEU A 195 6.67 0.44 -10.18
C LEU A 195 8.15 0.82 -10.07
N ASP A 196 8.77 1.17 -11.18
CA ASP A 196 10.11 1.70 -11.25
C ASP A 196 10.04 3.19 -11.62
N ILE A 197 10.62 4.04 -10.76
CA ILE A 197 10.54 5.49 -10.86
C ILE A 197 11.92 6.13 -10.66
N LYS A 198 12.08 7.28 -11.28
CA LYS A 198 13.18 8.18 -11.00
C LYS A 198 12.67 9.37 -10.20
N LEU A 199 13.22 9.54 -9.00
CA LEU A 199 12.89 10.68 -8.14
C LEU A 199 13.34 12.00 -8.79
N PRO A 200 12.63 13.11 -8.52
CA PRO A 200 13.06 14.43 -9.00
C PRO A 200 14.43 14.79 -8.41
N ALA A 201 15.21 15.55 -9.17
CA ALA A 201 16.47 16.08 -8.66
C ALA A 201 16.20 17.00 -7.44
N LYS A 202 17.02 16.87 -6.39
CA LYS A 202 16.94 17.84 -5.28
C LYS A 202 17.28 19.22 -5.81
N ASN A 203 16.39 20.17 -5.60
CA ASN A 203 16.77 21.58 -5.79
C ASN A 203 17.87 21.90 -4.76
N LYS A 204 19.04 22.24 -5.27
CA LYS A 204 20.20 22.66 -4.45
C LYS A 204 19.93 24.01 -3.81
#